data_0a2c676a68f1b58191843265a72f0720
#
_entry.id   0a2c676a68f1b58191843265a72f0720
#
_cell.length_a   1.000
_cell.length_b   1.000
_cell.length_c   1.000
_cell.angle_alpha   90.00
_cell.angle_beta   90.00
_cell.angle_gamma   90.00
#
_symmetry.space_group_name_H-M   'P 1'
#
loop_
_entity.id
_entity.type
_entity.pdbx_description
1 polymer ?
#
loop_
_entity_poly.entity_id
_entity_poly.type
_entity_poly.pdbx_seq_one_letter_code
_entity_poly.pdbx_strand_id
1 'polypeptide(L)'
;MPYLSHLWIPGNHFWEGQIFKDFYFWEEKIVFGKNERWIWEMQKKNFKGRCQKVKLSKCEDVVRTYSAIQAGYALRLEREERIKEFQCNVLLEGLEEGEYTSDFVCMKTDGDLMVRECVERKYLMKPMTVRLLDSSRDYWKRNGVEDWGLVINEE
;
A
#
# COMPACT_ATOMS: atom_id res chain seq x y z
N MET A 1 9.41 -43.71 -17.71
CA MET A 1 10.42 -43.27 -16.73
C MET A 1 11.17 -42.10 -17.34
N PRO A 2 10.87 -40.89 -17.01
CA PRO A 2 11.72 -39.80 -17.44
C PRO A 2 12.79 -39.52 -16.40
N TYR A 3 13.99 -39.45 -16.85
CA TYR A 3 15.18 -39.12 -16.09
C TYR A 3 15.14 -37.68 -15.58
N LEU A 4 15.26 -37.54 -14.27
CA LEU A 4 15.61 -36.27 -13.64
C LEU A 4 17.14 -36.08 -13.77
N SER A 5 17.54 -35.20 -14.67
CA SER A 5 18.92 -34.74 -14.75
C SER A 5 19.20 -33.77 -13.62
N HIS A 6 20.06 -34.18 -12.71
CA HIS A 6 20.62 -33.35 -11.65
C HIS A 6 21.39 -32.16 -12.24
N LEU A 7 20.92 -30.97 -12.07
CA LEU A 7 21.73 -29.77 -12.17
C LEU A 7 22.44 -29.56 -10.84
N TRP A 8 23.68 -30.01 -10.78
CA TRP A 8 24.58 -29.80 -9.67
C TRP A 8 25.20 -28.40 -9.80
N ILE A 9 24.87 -27.46 -8.91
CA ILE A 9 25.54 -26.16 -8.78
C ILE A 9 26.39 -26.20 -7.53
N PRO A 10 27.72 -26.10 -7.63
CA PRO A 10 28.60 -26.11 -6.47
C PRO A 10 28.67 -24.69 -5.84
N GLY A 11 28.40 -24.62 -4.55
CA GLY A 11 28.96 -23.64 -3.63
C GLY A 11 28.18 -22.34 -3.47
N ASN A 12 27.31 -22.30 -2.47
CA ASN A 12 27.24 -21.30 -1.41
C ASN A 12 26.03 -21.54 -0.51
N HIS A 13 26.23 -22.22 0.56
CA HIS A 13 25.22 -22.62 1.54
C HIS A 13 24.70 -21.48 2.45
N PHE A 14 24.95 -20.22 2.15
CA PHE A 14 24.61 -19.12 3.06
C PHE A 14 23.44 -18.23 2.63
N TRP A 15 22.93 -18.39 1.40
CA TRP A 15 21.89 -17.49 0.86
C TRP A 15 20.51 -18.14 0.61
N GLU A 16 20.40 -19.46 0.70
CA GLU A 16 19.13 -20.15 0.39
C GLU A 16 18.02 -19.95 1.43
N GLY A 17 18.35 -19.61 2.68
CA GLY A 17 17.36 -19.44 3.74
C GLY A 17 16.63 -18.11 3.72
N GLN A 18 17.27 -17.06 3.20
CA GLN A 18 16.71 -15.69 3.22
C GLN A 18 15.84 -15.43 1.99
N ILE A 19 16.30 -15.85 0.82
CA ILE A 19 15.58 -15.66 -0.45
C ILE A 19 14.28 -16.46 -0.47
N PHE A 20 14.26 -17.68 0.12
CA PHE A 20 13.05 -18.50 0.22
C PHE A 20 12.01 -17.93 1.20
N LYS A 21 12.44 -17.31 2.31
CA LYS A 21 11.50 -16.66 3.24
C LYS A 21 10.81 -15.45 2.62
N ASP A 22 11.56 -14.64 1.88
CA ASP A 22 11.00 -13.47 1.21
C ASP A 22 10.12 -13.88 0.01
N PHE A 23 10.45 -14.97 -0.68
CA PHE A 23 9.66 -15.49 -1.80
C PHE A 23 8.36 -16.16 -1.34
N TYR A 24 8.37 -16.94 -0.24
CA TYR A 24 7.16 -17.53 0.35
C TYR A 24 6.24 -16.49 0.97
N PHE A 25 6.79 -15.46 1.59
CA PHE A 25 6.02 -14.34 2.13
C PHE A 25 5.34 -13.53 1.02
N TRP A 26 5.96 -13.46 -0.16
CA TRP A 26 5.42 -12.84 -1.35
C TRP A 26 4.31 -13.69 -1.99
N GLU A 27 4.50 -14.99 -2.11
CA GLU A 27 3.48 -15.89 -2.65
C GLU A 27 2.25 -15.98 -1.75
N GLU A 28 2.41 -16.02 -0.43
CA GLU A 28 1.26 -16.01 0.48
C GLU A 28 0.44 -14.72 0.39
N LYS A 29 1.07 -13.56 0.21
CA LYS A 29 0.34 -12.29 0.04
C LYS A 29 -0.26 -12.09 -1.36
N ILE A 30 0.28 -12.73 -2.40
CA ILE A 30 -0.18 -12.56 -3.80
C ILE A 30 -1.03 -13.75 -4.28
N VAL A 31 -0.72 -14.98 -3.90
CA VAL A 31 -1.42 -16.18 -4.38
C VAL A 31 -2.79 -16.34 -3.73
N PHE A 32 -2.99 -15.87 -2.51
CA PHE A 32 -4.31 -15.82 -1.87
C PHE A 32 -5.27 -14.78 -2.49
N GLY A 33 -4.78 -13.94 -3.40
CA GLY A 33 -5.53 -12.83 -3.98
C GLY A 33 -6.52 -13.17 -5.09
N LYS A 34 -6.69 -14.42 -5.52
CA LYS A 34 -7.71 -14.75 -6.56
C LYS A 34 -9.10 -15.02 -6.00
N ASN A 35 -9.26 -15.29 -4.73
CA ASN A 35 -10.55 -15.48 -4.08
C ASN A 35 -10.60 -15.08 -2.60
N GLU A 36 -9.50 -14.65 -2.01
CA GLU A 36 -9.44 -14.18 -0.64
C GLU A 36 -9.11 -12.68 -0.62
N ARG A 37 -9.94 -11.97 0.07
CA ARG A 37 -9.95 -10.54 0.29
C ARG A 37 -8.64 -10.09 0.89
N TRP A 38 -8.01 -9.06 0.33
CA TRP A 38 -6.87 -8.41 0.98
C TRP A 38 -7.27 -7.85 2.32
N ILE A 39 -6.70 -8.36 3.36
CA ILE A 39 -6.88 -7.79 4.69
C ILE A 39 -5.62 -7.02 5.02
N TRP A 40 -5.61 -5.74 4.67
CA TRP A 40 -4.65 -4.80 5.20
C TRP A 40 -5.18 -4.28 6.51
N GLU A 41 -4.33 -4.22 7.53
CA GLU A 41 -4.73 -3.66 8.80
C GLU A 41 -4.91 -2.15 8.69
N MET A 42 -6.16 -1.70 8.78
CA MET A 42 -6.49 -0.29 8.81
C MET A 42 -6.28 0.27 10.21
N GLN A 43 -5.36 1.21 10.33
CA GLN A 43 -5.09 1.85 11.61
C GLN A 43 -5.89 3.13 11.82
N LYS A 44 -6.37 3.31 13.04
CA LYS A 44 -6.85 4.60 13.51
C LYS A 44 -5.64 5.47 13.83
N LYS A 45 -5.40 6.49 13.01
CA LYS A 45 -4.38 7.48 13.33
C LYS A 45 -4.73 8.18 14.65
N ASN A 46 -3.80 8.24 15.57
CA ASN A 46 -3.93 9.04 16.78
C ASN A 46 -3.69 10.52 16.45
N PHE A 47 -4.71 11.16 15.90
CA PHE A 47 -4.63 12.53 15.42
C PHE A 47 -5.50 13.45 16.27
N LYS A 48 -4.95 14.58 16.73
CA LYS A 48 -5.66 15.58 17.53
C LYS A 48 -6.68 16.41 16.76
N GLY A 49 -6.86 16.16 15.46
CA GLY A 49 -7.79 16.86 14.59
C GLY A 49 -9.13 16.15 14.41
N ARG A 50 -10.03 16.79 13.66
CA ARG A 50 -11.32 16.22 13.33
C ARG A 50 -11.16 15.06 12.34
N CYS A 51 -11.59 13.87 12.74
CA CYS A 51 -11.73 12.73 11.86
C CYS A 51 -13.14 12.76 11.24
N GLN A 52 -13.22 12.83 9.92
CA GLN A 52 -14.46 12.61 9.18
C GLN A 52 -14.63 11.12 8.91
N LYS A 53 -15.87 10.65 9.05
CA LYS A 53 -16.23 9.25 8.81
C LYS A 53 -17.34 9.19 7.78
N VAL A 54 -17.15 8.39 6.74
CA VAL A 54 -18.14 8.17 5.70
C VAL A 54 -18.15 6.69 5.29
N LYS A 55 -19.34 6.15 5.02
CA LYS A 55 -19.47 4.81 4.44
C LYS A 55 -19.56 4.96 2.92
N LEU A 56 -18.64 4.36 2.21
CA LEU A 56 -18.59 4.35 0.76
C LEU A 56 -18.72 2.90 0.26
N SER A 57 -19.26 2.71 -0.94
CA SER A 57 -19.58 1.38 -1.45
C SER A 57 -18.33 0.58 -1.82
N LYS A 58 -17.27 1.26 -2.26
CA LYS A 58 -16.00 0.65 -2.66
C LYS A 58 -15.02 0.44 -1.51
N CYS A 59 -15.41 0.81 -0.29
CA CYS A 59 -14.61 0.55 0.91
C CYS A 59 -15.42 -0.31 1.89
N GLU A 60 -14.86 -1.46 2.27
CA GLU A 60 -15.54 -2.36 3.20
C GLU A 60 -15.76 -1.73 4.55
N ASP A 61 -14.72 -1.08 5.07
CA ASP A 61 -14.76 -0.37 6.34
C ASP A 61 -15.26 1.08 6.18
N VAL A 62 -15.51 1.70 7.32
CA VAL A 62 -15.83 3.12 7.35
C VAL A 62 -14.57 3.92 6.98
N VAL A 63 -14.65 4.70 5.90
CA VAL A 63 -13.57 5.59 5.48
C VAL A 63 -13.37 6.66 6.54
N ARG A 64 -12.14 6.76 7.03
CA ARG A 64 -11.71 7.79 7.99
C ARG A 64 -10.73 8.71 7.32
N THR A 65 -11.05 10.00 7.30
CA THR A 65 -10.20 11.03 6.70
C THR A 65 -9.85 12.09 7.72
N TYR A 66 -8.63 12.59 7.64
CA TYR A 66 -8.05 13.53 8.61
C TYR A 66 -7.70 14.89 7.98
N SER A 67 -7.92 15.02 6.69
CA SER A 67 -7.73 16.26 5.94
C SER A 67 -8.80 16.42 4.86
N ALA A 68 -8.98 17.66 4.39
CA ALA A 68 -9.89 17.96 3.28
C ALA A 68 -9.46 17.28 1.98
N ILE A 69 -8.14 17.13 1.76
CA ILE A 69 -7.59 16.45 0.58
C ILE A 69 -8.01 14.98 0.59
N GLN A 70 -7.82 14.30 1.72
CA GLN A 70 -8.22 12.90 1.87
C GLN A 70 -9.74 12.74 1.67
N ALA A 71 -10.54 13.60 2.28
CA ALA A 71 -12.00 13.53 2.15
C ALA A 71 -12.45 13.72 0.69
N GLY A 72 -11.91 14.70 -0.01
CA GLY A 72 -12.21 14.94 -1.42
C GLY A 72 -11.74 13.79 -2.33
N TYR A 73 -10.57 13.25 -2.07
CA TYR A 73 -10.04 12.14 -2.86
C TYR A 73 -10.81 10.84 -2.65
N ALA A 74 -11.26 10.53 -1.43
CA ALA A 74 -12.11 9.38 -1.16
C ALA A 74 -13.41 9.41 -1.99
N LEU A 75 -14.05 10.57 -2.08
CA LEU A 75 -15.24 10.75 -2.93
C LEU A 75 -14.94 10.62 -4.42
N ARG A 76 -13.75 11.02 -4.85
CA ARG A 76 -13.28 10.81 -6.23
C ARG A 76 -13.09 9.33 -6.52
N LEU A 77 -12.43 8.58 -5.64
CA LEU A 77 -12.24 7.13 -5.78
C LEU A 77 -13.58 6.38 -5.89
N GLU A 78 -14.57 6.77 -5.10
CA GLU A 78 -15.92 6.19 -5.16
C GLU A 78 -16.58 6.33 -6.54
N ARG A 79 -16.29 7.43 -7.25
CA ARG A 79 -16.85 7.70 -8.58
C ARG A 79 -16.00 7.17 -9.73
N GLU A 80 -14.75 6.82 -9.48
CA GLU A 80 -13.82 6.40 -10.52
C GLU A 80 -14.09 4.95 -10.94
N GLU A 81 -14.52 4.75 -12.19
CA GLU A 81 -14.89 3.42 -12.71
C GLU A 81 -13.72 2.43 -12.75
N ARG A 82 -12.49 2.94 -12.90
CA ARG A 82 -11.28 2.11 -12.91
C ARG A 82 -10.94 1.53 -11.54
N ILE A 83 -11.51 2.06 -10.48
CA ILE A 83 -11.28 1.59 -9.12
C ILE A 83 -12.39 0.61 -8.73
N LYS A 84 -11.99 -0.61 -8.45
CA LYS A 84 -12.88 -1.68 -7.98
C LYS A 84 -13.20 -1.51 -6.50
N GLU A 85 -12.15 -1.36 -5.69
CA GLU A 85 -12.24 -1.18 -4.24
C GLU A 85 -11.02 -0.43 -3.72
N PHE A 86 -11.12 0.14 -2.53
CA PHE A 86 -9.98 0.80 -1.88
C PHE A 86 -10.04 0.67 -0.36
N GLN A 87 -8.90 0.86 0.26
CA GLN A 87 -8.73 0.96 1.71
C GLN A 87 -8.02 2.26 2.05
N CYS A 88 -8.32 2.81 3.22
CA CYS A 88 -7.67 4.03 3.71
C CYS A 88 -6.83 3.75 4.96
N ASN A 89 -5.80 4.56 5.17
CA ASN A 89 -4.91 4.49 6.34
C ASN A 89 -4.30 3.08 6.56
N VAL A 90 -3.70 2.55 5.51
CA VAL A 90 -3.04 1.24 5.53
C VAL A 90 -1.70 1.33 6.22
N LEU A 91 -1.51 0.56 7.31
CA LEU A 91 -0.25 0.54 8.05
C LEU A 91 0.88 -0.06 7.22
N LEU A 92 2.02 0.64 7.18
CA LEU A 92 3.26 0.12 6.61
C LEU A 92 4.15 -0.37 7.76
N GLU A 93 4.41 -1.66 7.77
CA GLU A 93 5.24 -2.29 8.79
C GLU A 93 6.74 -2.23 8.43
N GLY A 94 7.58 -2.08 9.45
CA GLY A 94 9.03 -2.20 9.32
C GLY A 94 9.73 -1.01 8.66
N LEU A 95 9.14 0.17 8.69
CA LEU A 95 9.82 1.40 8.28
C LEU A 95 10.77 1.88 9.37
N GLU A 96 11.95 2.35 8.98
CA GLU A 96 12.94 2.91 9.89
C GLU A 96 12.46 4.20 10.57
N GLU A 97 11.59 4.95 9.89
CA GLU A 97 11.01 6.20 10.39
C GLU A 97 9.92 5.98 11.45
N GLY A 98 9.53 4.75 11.71
CA GLY A 98 8.48 4.37 12.65
C GLY A 98 7.15 4.06 11.99
N GLU A 99 6.07 4.16 12.75
CA GLU A 99 4.73 3.87 12.24
C GLU A 99 4.28 4.90 11.19
N TYR A 100 3.89 4.41 10.03
CA TYR A 100 3.34 5.21 8.95
C TYR A 100 2.18 4.49 8.29
N THR A 101 1.18 5.24 7.87
CA THR A 101 0.05 4.69 7.13
C THR A 101 -0.07 5.35 5.76
N SER A 102 -0.17 4.54 4.71
CA SER A 102 -0.56 5.04 3.40
C SER A 102 -2.01 5.48 3.40
N ASP A 103 -2.29 6.63 2.79
CA ASP A 103 -3.63 7.22 2.85
C ASP A 103 -4.65 6.39 2.08
N PHE A 104 -4.34 5.96 0.86
CA PHE A 104 -5.22 5.13 0.05
C PHE A 104 -4.44 4.03 -0.70
N VAL A 105 -4.91 2.81 -0.55
CA VAL A 105 -4.49 1.67 -1.35
C VAL A 105 -5.70 1.17 -2.12
N CYS A 106 -5.60 1.19 -3.44
CA CYS A 106 -6.72 0.92 -4.34
C CYS A 106 -6.43 -0.30 -5.21
N MET A 107 -7.44 -1.11 -5.42
CA MET A 107 -7.43 -2.13 -6.45
C MET A 107 -8.16 -1.59 -7.69
N LYS A 108 -7.47 -1.61 -8.81
CA LYS A 108 -8.07 -1.28 -10.11
C LYS A 108 -8.87 -2.47 -10.65
N THR A 109 -9.76 -2.19 -11.60
CA THR A 109 -10.59 -3.20 -12.25
C THR A 109 -9.78 -4.24 -13.05
N ASP A 110 -8.56 -3.90 -13.49
CA ASP A 110 -7.61 -4.81 -14.12
C ASP A 110 -6.86 -5.72 -13.14
N GLY A 111 -7.01 -5.49 -11.84
CA GLY A 111 -6.36 -6.24 -10.77
C GLY A 111 -5.06 -5.63 -10.26
N ASP A 112 -4.57 -4.56 -10.89
CA ASP A 112 -3.38 -3.86 -10.45
C ASP A 112 -3.66 -2.97 -9.23
N LEU A 113 -2.61 -2.76 -8.43
CA LEU A 113 -2.64 -1.88 -7.29
C LEU A 113 -2.26 -0.45 -7.65
N MET A 114 -2.89 0.46 -6.95
CA MET A 114 -2.59 1.88 -7.00
C MET A 114 -2.52 2.44 -5.58
N VAL A 115 -1.48 3.19 -5.27
CA VAL A 115 -1.32 3.85 -3.97
C VAL A 115 -1.28 5.36 -4.14
N ARG A 116 -2.00 6.06 -3.29
CA ARG A 116 -2.02 7.53 -3.28
C ARG A 116 -1.83 8.05 -1.86
N GLU A 117 -0.86 8.96 -1.72
CA GLU A 117 -0.59 9.70 -0.50
C GLU A 117 -1.12 11.12 -0.65
N CYS A 118 -1.88 11.58 0.33
CA CYS A 118 -2.49 12.91 0.33
C CYS A 118 -1.64 13.87 1.16
N VAL A 119 -1.09 14.89 0.53
CA VAL A 119 -0.18 15.84 1.17
C VAL A 119 -0.56 17.27 0.82
N GLU A 120 -0.69 18.14 1.83
CA GLU A 120 -0.82 19.57 1.56
C GLU A 120 0.51 20.12 0.99
N ARG A 121 0.42 20.91 -0.09
CA ARG A 121 1.56 21.50 -0.80
C ARG A 121 2.58 22.15 0.15
N LYS A 122 2.11 22.87 1.17
CA LYS A 122 2.96 23.53 2.18
C LYS A 122 3.88 22.59 2.97
N TYR A 123 3.58 21.28 2.97
CA TYR A 123 4.38 20.28 3.69
C TYR A 123 5.37 19.53 2.81
N LEU A 124 5.26 19.65 1.48
CA LEU A 124 6.14 18.92 0.55
C LEU A 124 7.63 19.22 0.72
N MET A 125 7.96 20.42 1.20
CA MET A 125 9.36 20.82 1.43
C MET A 125 9.89 20.47 2.81
N LYS A 126 9.07 19.88 3.69
CA LYS A 126 9.52 19.47 5.03
C LYS A 126 10.33 18.18 4.93
N PRO A 127 11.57 18.15 5.47
CA PRO A 127 12.45 16.98 5.36
C PRO A 127 11.83 15.68 5.84
N MET A 128 11.07 15.71 6.94
CA MET A 128 10.40 14.52 7.47
C MET A 128 9.28 14.04 6.52
N THR A 129 8.51 14.96 5.95
CA THR A 129 7.48 14.62 4.95
C THR A 129 8.10 13.92 3.74
N VAL A 130 9.19 14.48 3.21
CA VAL A 130 9.91 13.88 2.07
C VAL A 130 10.40 12.47 2.40
N ARG A 131 11.02 12.28 3.56
CA ARG A 131 11.48 10.95 4.00
C ARG A 131 10.35 9.93 4.08
N LEU A 132 9.24 10.28 4.72
CA LEU A 132 8.09 9.38 4.87
C LEU A 132 7.47 9.03 3.52
N LEU A 133 7.38 9.98 2.60
CA LEU A 133 6.87 9.73 1.25
C LEU A 133 7.82 8.85 0.44
N ASP A 134 9.13 9.06 0.53
CA ASP A 134 10.13 8.21 -0.12
C ASP A 134 10.08 6.79 0.44
N SER A 135 9.99 6.64 1.76
CA SER A 135 9.88 5.34 2.43
C SER A 135 8.59 4.61 2.03
N SER A 136 7.46 5.32 1.93
CA SER A 136 6.20 4.76 1.42
C SER A 136 6.36 4.28 -0.03
N ARG A 137 6.89 5.12 -0.91
CA ARG A 137 7.11 4.76 -2.32
C ARG A 137 8.00 3.52 -2.43
N ASP A 138 9.10 3.48 -1.72
CA ASP A 138 10.05 2.36 -1.76
C ASP A 138 9.45 1.08 -1.16
N TYR A 139 8.64 1.20 -0.10
CA TYR A 139 7.89 0.09 0.46
C TYR A 139 6.97 -0.53 -0.59
N TRP A 140 6.14 0.27 -1.24
CA TRP A 140 5.18 -0.21 -2.22
C TRP A 140 5.85 -0.75 -3.48
N LYS A 141 6.93 -0.13 -3.94
CA LYS A 141 7.73 -0.61 -5.05
C LYS A 141 8.33 -2.00 -4.76
N ARG A 142 8.88 -2.22 -3.56
CA ARG A 142 9.35 -3.54 -3.12
C ARG A 142 8.23 -4.58 -3.04
N ASN A 143 7.00 -4.14 -2.82
CA ASN A 143 5.82 -4.98 -2.82
C ASN A 143 5.12 -5.05 -4.21
N GLY A 144 5.81 -4.66 -5.28
CA GLY A 144 5.33 -4.81 -6.66
C GLY A 144 4.30 -3.79 -7.11
N VAL A 145 4.12 -2.70 -6.37
CA VAL A 145 3.21 -1.62 -6.76
C VAL A 145 3.97 -0.54 -7.50
N GLU A 146 3.72 -0.43 -8.80
CA GLU A 146 4.33 0.59 -9.67
C GLU A 146 3.54 1.91 -9.68
N ASP A 147 2.22 1.83 -9.51
CA ASP A 147 1.34 3.01 -9.56
C ASP A 147 1.21 3.66 -8.17
N TRP A 148 2.29 4.33 -7.76
CA TRP A 148 2.35 5.15 -6.56
C TRP A 148 2.38 6.64 -6.90
N GLY A 149 1.64 7.48 -6.20
CA GLY A 149 1.61 8.91 -6.47
C GLY A 149 1.09 9.77 -5.33
N LEU A 150 1.20 11.07 -5.52
CA LEU A 150 0.76 12.09 -4.57
C LEU A 150 -0.55 12.74 -5.01
N VAL A 151 -1.40 13.04 -4.04
CA VAL A 151 -2.57 13.92 -4.19
C VAL A 151 -2.30 15.19 -3.40
N ILE A 152 -2.26 16.31 -4.11
CA ILE A 152 -1.89 17.61 -3.56
C ILE A 152 -3.09 18.55 -3.71
N ASN A 153 -3.28 19.46 -2.75
CA ASN A 153 -4.30 20.49 -2.87
C ASN A 153 -3.94 21.49 -3.98
N GLU A 154 -4.95 21.91 -4.72
CA GLU A 154 -4.84 23.09 -5.58
C GLU A 154 -4.71 24.34 -4.71
N GLU A 155 -4.04 25.37 -5.21
CA GLU A 155 -3.91 26.65 -4.53
C GLU A 155 -5.23 27.43 -4.60
#